data_7c0748878a0b0343752e1c6954f4ef86
#
_entry.id   7c0748878a0b0343752e1c6954f4ef86
#
_cell.length_a   1.000
_cell.length_b   1.000
_cell.length_c   1.000
_cell.angle_alpha   90.00
_cell.angle_beta   90.00
_cell.angle_gamma   90.00
#
_symmetry.space_group_name_H-M   'P 1'
#
loop_
_entity.id
_entity.type
_entity.pdbx_description
1 polymer ?
#
loop_
_entity_poly.entity_id
_entity_poly.type
_entity_poly.pdbx_seq_one_letter_code
_entity_poly.pdbx_strand_id
1 'polypeptide(L)'
;MDEAHKRGIRILFDVVMNHAGYATLADMQEFQFGSLYLQGDELKKTLGERWTDWKPGAGQTWHSFNDYINFSDKAGWEKWWGKKWIRTDIGDYDNPGYDDLTMSLAFLPDLKTESKEVSGLPNFYSHKPDTAAKAIPGYTPRDYLTHWLSQWVRDYGIDGFRVDTAKHVEMDAWQQLKTQATAALAEWKKANPDKALDAAPFWMTGEAWGHGVMQSDYYRHGFDAMINFDYQDQAAKAATCMANIDLTWQQMADKLQSFNVLSYLSSHDTRLFREGGTTAAELLLLAPGAVQIFYGDESSRPFGPTGSDPLQGTRSEMNWQDVNGKAARSVTHWQKIGQFRARHPAIGMGKQTTLSMSRGYGFVRESGEDKVMVIWAGQQQ
;
A
#
# COMPACT_ATOMS: atom_id res chain seq x y z
N MET A 1 -6.98 16.18 -6.22
CA MET A 1 -7.34 16.55 -4.84
C MET A 1 -8.69 17.27 -4.78
N ASP A 2 -8.82 18.47 -5.39
CA ASP A 2 -10.01 19.31 -5.28
C ASP A 2 -11.34 18.59 -5.56
N GLU A 3 -11.41 17.76 -6.60
CA GLU A 3 -12.63 17.01 -6.92
C GLU A 3 -12.97 15.89 -5.93
N ALA A 4 -11.97 15.31 -5.30
CA ALA A 4 -12.17 14.33 -4.21
C ALA A 4 -12.69 15.03 -2.95
N HIS A 5 -12.04 16.13 -2.55
CA HIS A 5 -12.44 16.89 -1.36
C HIS A 5 -13.87 17.45 -1.48
N LYS A 6 -14.27 17.98 -2.63
CA LYS A 6 -15.65 18.41 -2.90
C LYS A 6 -16.69 17.29 -2.70
N ARG A 7 -16.29 16.03 -2.83
CA ARG A 7 -17.13 14.84 -2.62
C ARG A 7 -16.99 14.21 -1.24
N GLY A 8 -16.25 14.84 -0.33
CA GLY A 8 -15.99 14.31 1.00
C GLY A 8 -15.00 13.13 1.03
N ILE A 9 -14.15 13.00 0.01
CA ILE A 9 -13.20 11.90 -0.13
C ILE A 9 -11.79 12.40 0.17
N ARG A 10 -11.12 11.81 1.17
CA ARG A 10 -9.69 12.00 1.43
C ARG A 10 -8.86 11.16 0.49
N ILE A 11 -7.69 11.65 0.14
CA ILE A 11 -6.74 10.94 -0.72
C ILE A 11 -5.49 10.60 0.06
N LEU A 12 -5.14 9.32 0.04
CA LEU A 12 -3.88 8.82 0.57
C LEU A 12 -2.97 8.41 -0.59
N PHE A 13 -1.69 8.75 -0.48
CA PHE A 13 -0.69 8.24 -1.40
C PHE A 13 -0.04 6.99 -0.83
N ASP A 14 0.24 6.03 -1.70
CA ASP A 14 1.11 4.91 -1.41
C ASP A 14 2.57 5.38 -1.55
N VAL A 15 3.35 5.25 -0.48
CA VAL A 15 4.71 5.78 -0.42
C VAL A 15 5.70 4.72 0.03
N VAL A 16 6.89 4.77 -0.54
CA VAL A 16 7.98 3.83 -0.29
C VAL A 16 9.21 4.63 0.13
N MET A 17 9.83 4.26 1.27
CA MET A 17 11.12 4.80 1.70
C MET A 17 12.22 3.75 1.77
N ASN A 18 11.87 2.47 1.78
CA ASN A 18 12.84 1.39 1.88
C ASN A 18 13.63 1.21 0.59
N HIS A 19 12.99 1.31 -0.55
CA HIS A 19 13.62 0.98 -1.83
C HIS A 19 13.13 1.89 -2.96
N ALA A 20 13.89 1.90 -4.04
CA ALA A 20 13.47 2.47 -5.31
C ALA A 20 12.97 1.38 -6.27
N GLY A 21 12.31 1.77 -7.34
CA GLY A 21 11.91 0.84 -8.40
C GLY A 21 13.12 0.32 -9.20
N TYR A 22 12.87 -0.69 -10.02
CA TYR A 22 13.89 -1.18 -10.96
C TYR A 22 14.27 -0.10 -11.96
N ALA A 23 15.56 -0.10 -12.33
CA ALA A 23 16.02 0.63 -13.49
C ALA A 23 15.43 0.01 -14.76
N THR A 24 14.92 0.83 -15.67
CA THR A 24 14.51 0.36 -16.99
C THR A 24 15.68 0.41 -17.98
N LEU A 25 15.62 -0.46 -18.98
CA LEU A 25 16.65 -0.46 -20.04
C LEU A 25 16.66 0.87 -20.81
N ALA A 26 15.50 1.47 -21.00
CA ALA A 26 15.36 2.79 -21.61
C ALA A 26 16.01 3.89 -20.77
N ASP A 27 15.75 3.91 -19.46
CA ASP A 27 16.35 4.89 -18.55
C ASP A 27 17.87 4.75 -18.49
N MET A 28 18.39 3.51 -18.41
CA MET A 28 19.84 3.27 -18.45
C MET A 28 20.50 3.85 -19.69
N GLN A 29 19.85 3.69 -20.85
CA GLN A 29 20.36 4.23 -22.11
C GLN A 29 20.23 5.75 -22.19
N GLU A 30 19.09 6.30 -21.78
CA GLU A 30 18.79 7.73 -21.86
C GLU A 30 19.64 8.54 -20.87
N PHE A 31 19.72 8.08 -19.62
CA PHE A 31 20.38 8.80 -18.52
C PHE A 31 21.82 8.32 -18.23
N GLN A 32 22.34 7.42 -19.05
CA GLN A 32 23.75 7.00 -19.03
C GLN A 32 24.23 6.42 -17.69
N PHE A 33 23.39 5.62 -17.03
CA PHE A 33 23.77 4.89 -15.83
C PHE A 33 23.60 3.37 -16.01
N GLY A 34 24.17 2.58 -15.10
CA GLY A 34 24.19 1.13 -15.23
C GLY A 34 25.08 0.65 -16.38
N SER A 35 24.90 -0.58 -16.79
CA SER A 35 25.62 -1.19 -17.90
C SER A 35 24.78 -2.27 -18.58
N LEU A 36 24.79 -2.28 -19.90
CA LEU A 36 24.09 -3.26 -20.71
C LEU A 36 25.10 -4.03 -21.58
N TYR A 37 24.83 -5.32 -21.80
CA TYR A 37 25.65 -6.11 -22.73
C TYR A 37 25.49 -5.71 -24.21
N LEU A 38 24.27 -5.18 -24.54
CA LEU A 38 23.98 -4.62 -25.85
C LEU A 38 23.85 -3.11 -25.77
N GLN A 39 24.28 -2.39 -26.81
CA GLN A 39 24.19 -0.91 -26.82
C GLN A 39 23.69 -0.40 -28.18
N GLY A 40 23.18 0.81 -28.18
CA GLY A 40 22.80 1.53 -29.39
C GLY A 40 21.75 0.81 -30.23
N ASP A 41 21.99 0.72 -31.54
CA ASP A 41 21.03 0.13 -32.50
C ASP A 41 20.80 -1.38 -32.28
N GLU A 42 21.76 -2.09 -31.74
CA GLU A 42 21.63 -3.52 -31.45
C GLU A 42 20.66 -3.74 -30.28
N LEU A 43 20.75 -2.92 -29.24
CA LEU A 43 19.76 -2.90 -28.11
C LEU A 43 18.37 -2.56 -28.61
N LYS A 44 18.22 -1.50 -29.39
CA LYS A 44 16.93 -1.08 -29.96
C LYS A 44 16.30 -2.17 -30.83
N LYS A 45 17.07 -2.82 -31.66
CA LYS A 45 16.61 -3.92 -32.51
C LYS A 45 16.11 -5.10 -31.68
N THR A 46 16.75 -5.38 -30.55
CA THR A 46 16.45 -6.56 -29.72
C THR A 46 15.29 -6.32 -28.74
N LEU A 47 15.20 -5.13 -28.15
CA LEU A 47 14.30 -4.84 -27.03
C LEU A 47 13.20 -3.82 -27.33
N GLY A 48 13.25 -3.16 -28.51
CA GLY A 48 12.44 -1.99 -28.79
C GLY A 48 13.05 -0.71 -28.20
N GLU A 49 12.36 0.42 -28.36
CA GLU A 49 12.87 1.72 -27.87
C GLU A 49 12.66 1.92 -26.36
N ARG A 50 11.72 1.17 -25.80
CA ARG A 50 11.41 1.19 -24.36
C ARG A 50 11.34 -0.23 -23.84
N TRP A 51 11.72 -0.40 -22.60
CA TRP A 51 11.60 -1.70 -21.93
C TRP A 51 10.16 -2.24 -21.94
N THR A 52 9.17 -1.35 -21.83
CA THR A 52 7.74 -1.69 -21.90
C THR A 52 7.31 -2.28 -23.24
N ASP A 53 8.08 -2.04 -24.29
CA ASP A 53 7.85 -2.60 -25.63
C ASP A 53 8.45 -4.00 -25.76
N TRP A 54 9.37 -4.37 -24.87
CA TRP A 54 9.94 -5.69 -24.82
C TRP A 54 8.89 -6.71 -24.34
N LYS A 55 8.87 -7.86 -24.99
CA LYS A 55 8.04 -9.01 -24.62
C LYS A 55 8.88 -10.26 -24.56
N PRO A 56 8.63 -11.15 -23.59
CA PRO A 56 9.37 -12.42 -23.54
C PRO A 56 9.09 -13.27 -24.78
N GLY A 57 10.14 -13.80 -25.37
CA GLY A 57 10.09 -14.79 -26.44
C GLY A 57 9.88 -16.21 -25.90
N ALA A 58 9.98 -17.21 -26.79
CA ALA A 58 9.87 -18.61 -26.38
C ALA A 58 10.97 -18.96 -25.37
N GLY A 59 10.56 -19.52 -24.22
CA GLY A 59 11.47 -19.89 -23.12
C GLY A 59 11.91 -18.72 -22.21
N GLN A 60 11.42 -17.51 -22.47
CA GLN A 60 11.68 -16.34 -21.61
C GLN A 60 10.48 -16.03 -20.72
N THR A 61 10.74 -15.27 -19.65
CA THR A 61 9.74 -14.70 -18.74
C THR A 61 9.85 -13.18 -18.76
N TRP A 62 8.95 -12.47 -18.10
CA TRP A 62 9.04 -11.01 -17.97
C TRP A 62 10.31 -10.53 -17.25
N HIS A 63 10.91 -11.39 -16.41
CA HIS A 63 12.18 -11.10 -15.74
C HIS A 63 13.42 -11.36 -16.62
N SER A 64 13.26 -11.96 -17.80
CA SER A 64 14.39 -12.25 -18.68
C SER A 64 15.04 -10.98 -19.28
N PHE A 65 14.42 -9.80 -19.11
CA PHE A 65 15.10 -8.54 -19.45
C PHE A 65 16.41 -8.36 -18.66
N ASN A 66 16.55 -8.99 -17.51
CA ASN A 66 17.78 -9.00 -16.72
C ASN A 66 18.97 -9.62 -17.46
N ASP A 67 18.71 -10.51 -18.42
CA ASP A 67 19.77 -11.15 -19.24
C ASP A 67 20.58 -10.13 -20.06
N TYR A 68 20.03 -8.94 -20.26
CA TYR A 68 20.68 -7.86 -21.01
C TYR A 68 21.50 -6.90 -20.14
N ILE A 69 21.43 -7.05 -18.82
CA ILE A 69 22.02 -6.13 -17.84
C ILE A 69 23.35 -6.70 -17.35
N ASN A 70 24.40 -5.89 -17.42
CA ASN A 70 25.67 -6.22 -16.80
C ASN A 70 25.68 -5.80 -15.33
N PHE A 71 25.33 -6.70 -14.45
CA PHE A 71 25.32 -6.47 -13.01
C PHE A 71 26.71 -6.29 -12.37
N SER A 72 27.77 -6.71 -13.09
CA SER A 72 29.16 -6.66 -12.58
C SER A 72 29.84 -5.31 -12.77
N ASP A 73 29.26 -4.40 -13.54
CA ASP A 73 29.84 -3.08 -13.79
C ASP A 73 29.54 -2.10 -12.65
N LYS A 74 30.29 -2.22 -11.56
CA LYS A 74 30.11 -1.36 -10.38
C LYS A 74 30.26 0.14 -10.70
N ALA A 75 31.12 0.49 -11.64
CA ALA A 75 31.31 1.90 -12.03
C ALA A 75 30.11 2.47 -12.79
N GLY A 76 29.46 1.66 -13.62
CA GLY A 76 28.21 2.01 -14.28
C GLY A 76 27.06 2.21 -13.30
N TRP A 77 26.94 1.32 -12.32
CA TRP A 77 25.88 1.42 -11.31
C TRP A 77 26.11 2.56 -10.32
N GLU A 78 27.35 2.90 -9.96
CA GLU A 78 27.66 4.07 -9.14
C GLU A 78 27.12 5.38 -9.75
N LYS A 79 26.93 5.46 -11.05
CA LYS A 79 26.33 6.62 -11.72
C LYS A 79 24.82 6.75 -11.50
N TRP A 80 24.16 5.72 -11.02
CA TRP A 80 22.72 5.75 -10.71
C TRP A 80 22.47 6.37 -9.35
N TRP A 81 22.13 5.57 -8.35
CA TRP A 81 21.92 6.09 -6.98
C TRP A 81 23.24 6.40 -6.26
N GLY A 82 24.21 5.50 -6.39
CA GLY A 82 25.51 5.54 -5.72
C GLY A 82 25.46 5.02 -4.27
N LYS A 83 26.60 4.58 -3.78
CA LYS A 83 26.77 3.92 -2.48
C LYS A 83 26.40 4.77 -1.25
N LYS A 84 26.31 6.09 -1.38
CA LYS A 84 25.84 6.96 -0.29
C LYS A 84 24.34 6.87 -0.07
N TRP A 85 23.60 6.52 -1.11
CA TRP A 85 22.15 6.39 -1.11
C TRP A 85 21.68 4.96 -0.92
N ILE A 86 22.39 4.01 -1.50
CA ILE A 86 22.00 2.61 -1.61
C ILE A 86 22.94 1.73 -0.79
N ARG A 87 22.37 0.83 0.03
CA ARG A 87 23.09 -0.24 0.72
C ARG A 87 23.41 -1.36 -0.26
N THR A 88 22.36 -1.86 -0.87
CA THR A 88 22.40 -2.97 -1.80
C THR A 88 21.53 -2.64 -2.99
N ASP A 89 22.05 -2.86 -4.16
CA ASP A 89 21.30 -2.84 -5.40
C ASP A 89 21.86 -3.88 -6.36
N ILE A 90 21.53 -3.72 -7.62
CA ILE A 90 22.10 -4.48 -8.72
C ILE A 90 23.65 -4.42 -8.73
N GLY A 91 24.23 -3.29 -8.30
CA GLY A 91 25.67 -3.06 -8.27
C GLY A 91 26.42 -3.68 -7.09
N ASP A 92 25.70 -4.22 -6.11
CA ASP A 92 26.23 -4.97 -4.99
C ASP A 92 27.32 -4.21 -4.20
N TYR A 93 26.97 -3.01 -3.72
CA TYR A 93 27.92 -2.13 -2.98
C TYR A 93 28.32 -2.67 -1.62
N ASP A 94 27.31 -3.10 -0.85
CA ASP A 94 27.47 -3.73 0.45
C ASP A 94 26.72 -5.05 0.44
N ASN A 95 27.15 -6.01 1.26
CA ASN A 95 26.38 -7.23 1.40
C ASN A 95 25.05 -6.94 2.07
N PRO A 96 23.93 -7.51 1.56
CA PRO A 96 22.66 -7.42 2.28
C PRO A 96 22.78 -8.10 3.64
N GLY A 97 22.13 -7.52 4.66
CA GLY A 97 21.96 -8.15 5.95
C GLY A 97 20.88 -9.22 5.94
N TYR A 98 20.61 -9.77 7.12
CA TYR A 98 19.64 -10.85 7.30
C TYR A 98 18.44 -10.42 8.17
N ASP A 99 18.48 -9.23 8.73
CA ASP A 99 17.37 -8.66 9.50
C ASP A 99 16.45 -7.79 8.62
N ASP A 100 15.30 -7.42 9.17
CA ASP A 100 14.29 -6.67 8.46
C ASP A 100 14.79 -5.30 7.94
N LEU A 101 15.77 -4.66 8.59
CA LEU A 101 16.26 -3.33 8.23
C LEU A 101 17.39 -3.36 7.19
N THR A 102 18.03 -4.49 6.99
CA THR A 102 19.24 -4.57 6.15
C THR A 102 19.14 -5.57 5.00
N MET A 103 18.05 -6.37 4.98
CA MET A 103 17.82 -7.32 3.89
C MET A 103 17.40 -6.62 2.59
N SER A 104 17.90 -7.12 1.47
CA SER A 104 17.46 -6.69 0.16
C SER A 104 16.11 -7.33 -0.21
N LEU A 105 15.21 -6.54 -0.81
CA LEU A 105 13.94 -7.01 -1.34
C LEU A 105 14.01 -7.15 -2.86
N ALA A 106 14.06 -8.39 -3.35
CA ALA A 106 13.89 -8.73 -4.77
C ALA A 106 14.74 -7.90 -5.74
N PHE A 107 16.01 -7.65 -5.45
CA PHE A 107 16.95 -6.84 -6.26
C PHE A 107 16.57 -5.36 -6.41
N LEU A 108 15.64 -4.86 -5.60
CA LEU A 108 15.31 -3.45 -5.57
C LEU A 108 16.43 -2.66 -4.86
N PRO A 109 16.78 -1.47 -5.34
CA PRO A 109 17.77 -0.62 -4.65
C PRO A 109 17.32 -0.32 -3.23
N ASP A 110 18.09 -0.78 -2.25
CA ASP A 110 17.80 -0.62 -0.82
C ASP A 110 18.36 0.72 -0.30
N LEU A 111 17.47 1.66 0.00
CA LEU A 111 17.83 3.02 0.37
C LEU A 111 18.37 3.09 1.82
N LYS A 112 19.50 3.76 2.01
CA LYS A 112 20.16 3.94 3.33
C LYS A 112 19.43 4.96 4.21
N THR A 113 18.22 4.64 4.63
CA THR A 113 17.42 5.52 5.51
C THR A 113 18.03 5.71 6.89
N GLU A 114 18.86 4.77 7.34
CA GLU A 114 19.61 4.82 8.59
C GLU A 114 20.83 5.73 8.54
N SER A 115 21.32 6.09 7.35
CA SER A 115 22.56 6.83 7.18
C SER A 115 22.47 8.23 7.80
N LYS A 116 23.50 8.59 8.57
CA LYS A 116 23.72 9.94 9.09
C LYS A 116 24.71 10.73 8.22
N GLU A 117 25.19 10.13 7.14
CA GLU A 117 26.12 10.80 6.22
C GLU A 117 25.36 11.76 5.32
N VAL A 118 25.87 12.98 5.21
CA VAL A 118 25.38 13.97 4.23
C VAL A 118 25.69 13.47 2.83
N SER A 119 24.66 13.36 1.97
CA SER A 119 24.81 12.73 0.65
C SER A 119 24.62 13.72 -0.46
N GLY A 120 24.07 14.70 -0.61
CA GLY A 120 23.71 15.40 -1.85
C GLY A 120 22.66 14.58 -2.63
N LEU A 121 22.35 14.99 -3.83
CA LEU A 121 21.40 14.27 -4.69
C LEU A 121 22.00 12.95 -5.23
N PRO A 122 21.16 11.95 -5.55
CA PRO A 122 21.61 10.76 -6.29
C PRO A 122 22.31 11.14 -7.61
N ASN A 123 23.32 10.37 -8.00
CA ASN A 123 24.18 10.73 -9.13
C ASN A 123 23.41 10.88 -10.45
N PHE A 124 22.40 10.06 -10.72
CA PHE A 124 21.64 10.12 -11.96
C PHE A 124 20.81 11.42 -12.13
N TYR A 125 20.51 12.15 -11.08
CA TYR A 125 19.78 13.42 -11.19
C TYR A 125 20.55 14.50 -11.96
N SER A 126 21.88 14.40 -12.03
CA SER A 126 22.66 15.28 -12.88
C SER A 126 22.38 15.09 -14.38
N HIS A 127 21.85 13.93 -14.77
CA HIS A 127 21.53 13.56 -16.13
C HIS A 127 20.02 13.52 -16.45
N LYS A 128 19.18 13.84 -15.45
CA LYS A 128 17.72 13.81 -15.57
C LYS A 128 17.14 15.22 -15.43
N PRO A 129 17.02 15.96 -16.53
CA PRO A 129 16.69 17.39 -16.49
C PRO A 129 15.24 17.69 -16.09
N ASP A 130 14.36 16.70 -16.14
CA ASP A 130 12.95 16.82 -15.77
C ASP A 130 12.71 16.77 -14.25
N THR A 131 13.74 16.50 -13.45
CA THR A 131 13.64 16.59 -11.98
C THR A 131 13.78 18.03 -11.53
N ALA A 132 12.88 18.50 -10.67
CA ALA A 132 13.02 19.78 -9.99
C ALA A 132 13.85 19.67 -8.69
N ALA A 133 14.46 18.53 -8.43
CA ALA A 133 15.21 18.27 -7.21
C ALA A 133 16.44 19.18 -7.12
N LYS A 134 16.66 19.75 -5.92
CA LYS A 134 17.81 20.60 -5.61
C LYS A 134 18.57 20.02 -4.43
N ALA A 135 19.90 20.11 -4.50
CA ALA A 135 20.74 19.74 -3.37
C ALA A 135 20.47 20.67 -2.19
N ILE A 136 20.25 20.09 -1.02
CA ILE A 136 20.01 20.81 0.24
C ILE A 136 21.19 20.53 1.17
N PRO A 137 21.94 21.55 1.59
CA PRO A 137 23.08 21.37 2.47
C PRO A 137 22.70 20.66 3.78
N GLY A 138 23.49 19.68 4.17
CA GLY A 138 23.31 18.95 5.43
C GLY A 138 22.31 17.80 5.39
N TYR A 139 21.65 17.55 4.26
CA TYR A 139 20.68 16.47 4.16
C TYR A 139 21.33 15.10 4.00
N THR A 140 20.79 14.14 4.73
CA THR A 140 21.01 12.69 4.56
C THR A 140 19.99 12.12 3.56
N PRO A 141 20.14 10.86 3.10
CA PRO A 141 19.12 10.22 2.26
C PRO A 141 17.71 10.28 2.86
N ARG A 142 17.57 9.99 4.16
CA ARG A 142 16.30 10.09 4.89
C ARG A 142 15.69 11.48 4.82
N ASP A 143 16.51 12.53 5.00
CA ASP A 143 16.03 13.90 4.98
C ASP A 143 15.47 14.29 3.62
N TYR A 144 16.11 13.86 2.53
CA TYR A 144 15.57 14.05 1.20
C TYR A 144 14.27 13.31 0.99
N LEU A 145 14.19 12.03 1.37
CA LEU A 145 12.98 11.22 1.18
C LEU A 145 11.79 11.81 1.94
N THR A 146 11.98 12.15 3.21
CA THR A 146 10.90 12.76 4.02
C THR A 146 10.52 14.15 3.51
N HIS A 147 11.49 14.93 3.04
CA HIS A 147 11.24 16.23 2.43
C HIS A 147 10.42 16.11 1.14
N TRP A 148 10.83 15.25 0.21
CA TRP A 148 10.11 15.07 -1.06
C TRP A 148 8.70 14.54 -0.87
N LEU A 149 8.50 13.56 0.01
CA LEU A 149 7.18 13.04 0.31
C LEU A 149 6.29 14.11 0.97
N SER A 150 6.83 14.89 1.91
CA SER A 150 6.09 15.98 2.56
C SER A 150 5.81 17.14 1.60
N GLN A 151 6.64 17.33 0.56
CA GLN A 151 6.38 18.34 -0.46
C GLN A 151 5.09 18.07 -1.25
N TRP A 152 4.81 16.80 -1.58
CA TRP A 152 3.52 16.42 -2.17
C TRP A 152 2.32 16.81 -1.30
N VAL A 153 2.46 16.65 0.02
CA VAL A 153 1.42 17.08 0.97
C VAL A 153 1.26 18.60 0.97
N ARG A 154 2.38 19.33 1.01
CA ARG A 154 2.41 20.81 1.02
C ARG A 154 1.81 21.39 -0.25
N ASP A 155 2.11 20.81 -1.40
CA ASP A 155 1.69 21.36 -2.70
C ASP A 155 0.23 21.01 -3.04
N TYR A 156 -0.22 19.83 -2.66
CA TYR A 156 -1.51 19.29 -3.12
C TYR A 156 -2.52 18.98 -2.01
N GLY A 157 -2.16 19.06 -0.74
CA GLY A 157 -3.06 18.77 0.37
C GLY A 157 -3.45 17.30 0.48
N ILE A 158 -2.48 16.41 0.25
CA ILE A 158 -2.68 14.97 0.42
C ILE A 158 -2.97 14.68 1.89
N ASP A 159 -4.05 13.94 2.17
CA ASP A 159 -4.58 13.74 3.51
C ASP A 159 -3.84 12.70 4.34
N GLY A 160 -3.09 11.82 3.66
CA GLY A 160 -2.37 10.75 4.35
C GLY A 160 -1.49 9.90 3.46
N PHE A 161 -0.78 8.96 4.09
CA PHE A 161 0.02 7.96 3.41
C PHE A 161 -0.37 6.54 3.81
N ARG A 162 -0.37 5.65 2.82
CA ARG A 162 -0.16 4.22 3.02
C ARG A 162 1.34 3.99 2.84
N VAL A 163 2.00 3.49 3.87
CA VAL A 163 3.43 3.28 3.87
C VAL A 163 3.73 1.83 3.54
N ASP A 164 4.41 1.64 2.41
CA ASP A 164 4.92 0.34 1.97
C ASP A 164 6.08 -0.11 2.84
N THR A 165 6.23 -1.42 3.01
CA THR A 165 7.41 -2.05 3.65
C THR A 165 7.85 -1.39 4.97
N ALA A 166 6.88 -1.01 5.83
CA ALA A 166 7.17 -0.26 7.06
C ALA A 166 8.17 -0.94 8.01
N LYS A 167 8.24 -2.28 7.99
CA LYS A 167 9.17 -3.02 8.86
C LYS A 167 10.64 -2.96 8.42
N HIS A 168 10.89 -2.49 7.20
CA HIS A 168 12.22 -2.43 6.59
C HIS A 168 12.91 -1.05 6.72
N VAL A 169 12.28 -0.12 7.42
CA VAL A 169 12.81 1.23 7.69
C VAL A 169 12.71 1.53 9.19
N GLU A 170 13.66 2.32 9.69
CA GLU A 170 13.77 2.64 11.10
C GLU A 170 12.55 3.42 11.62
N MET A 171 12.15 3.13 12.84
CA MET A 171 10.97 3.75 13.48
C MET A 171 11.07 5.28 13.57
N ASP A 172 12.27 5.81 13.83
CA ASP A 172 12.50 7.26 13.89
C ASP A 172 12.37 7.94 12.52
N ALA A 173 12.61 7.23 11.41
CA ALA A 173 12.36 7.73 10.07
C ALA A 173 10.85 7.91 9.82
N TRP A 174 10.04 6.97 10.28
CA TRP A 174 8.58 7.11 10.19
C TRP A 174 8.04 8.24 11.04
N GLN A 175 8.57 8.40 12.26
CA GLN A 175 8.21 9.54 13.11
C GLN A 175 8.59 10.87 12.46
N GLN A 176 9.75 10.96 11.80
CA GLN A 176 10.18 12.14 11.06
C GLN A 176 9.21 12.45 9.91
N LEU A 177 8.87 11.44 9.10
CA LEU A 177 7.91 11.57 7.99
C LEU A 177 6.55 12.06 8.48
N LYS A 178 5.99 11.41 9.52
CA LYS A 178 4.70 11.80 10.10
C LYS A 178 4.69 13.25 10.58
N THR A 179 5.76 13.66 11.25
CA THR A 179 5.89 15.03 11.78
C THR A 179 5.91 16.05 10.64
N GLN A 180 6.73 15.82 9.62
CA GLN A 180 6.87 16.74 8.48
C GLN A 180 5.58 16.78 7.65
N ALA A 181 4.97 15.64 7.35
CA ALA A 181 3.75 15.57 6.58
C ALA A 181 2.55 16.21 7.32
N THR A 182 2.48 16.04 8.65
CA THR A 182 1.43 16.69 9.46
C THR A 182 1.57 18.21 9.42
N ALA A 183 2.79 18.74 9.56
CA ALA A 183 3.04 20.17 9.44
C ALA A 183 2.70 20.69 8.03
N ALA A 184 3.11 19.95 6.99
CA ALA A 184 2.82 20.30 5.60
C ALA A 184 1.32 20.35 5.30
N LEU A 185 0.53 19.40 5.80
CA LEU A 185 -0.93 19.42 5.64
C LEU A 185 -1.58 20.59 6.38
N ALA A 186 -1.11 20.90 7.59
CA ALA A 186 -1.61 22.04 8.35
C ALA A 186 -1.33 23.38 7.63
N GLU A 187 -0.14 23.54 7.06
CA GLU A 187 0.23 24.68 6.22
C GLU A 187 -0.68 24.78 4.99
N TRP A 188 -0.87 23.66 4.28
CA TRP A 188 -1.74 23.62 3.09
C TRP A 188 -3.18 23.99 3.43
N LYS A 189 -3.76 23.43 4.50
CA LYS A 189 -5.15 23.74 4.94
C LYS A 189 -5.30 25.21 5.31
N LYS A 190 -4.30 25.79 5.97
CA LYS A 190 -4.28 27.23 6.30
C LYS A 190 -4.25 28.11 5.06
N ALA A 191 -3.48 27.70 4.03
CA ALA A 191 -3.37 28.44 2.77
C ALA A 191 -4.57 28.23 1.85
N ASN A 192 -5.32 27.14 2.02
CA ASN A 192 -6.42 26.72 1.14
C ASN A 192 -7.70 26.39 1.93
N PRO A 193 -8.26 27.30 2.73
CA PRO A 193 -9.40 27.00 3.60
C PRO A 193 -10.63 26.55 2.84
N ASP A 194 -10.84 27.07 1.62
CA ASP A 194 -12.00 26.72 0.79
C ASP A 194 -11.87 25.36 0.09
N LYS A 195 -10.68 24.75 0.11
CA LYS A 195 -10.39 23.43 -0.49
C LYS A 195 -10.21 22.34 0.57
N ALA A 196 -9.93 22.73 1.81
CA ALA A 196 -9.74 21.80 2.90
C ALA A 196 -11.05 21.08 3.21
N LEU A 197 -11.04 19.75 3.24
CA LEU A 197 -12.22 18.96 3.53
C LEU A 197 -12.68 19.13 4.98
N ASP A 198 -11.74 19.19 5.92
CA ASP A 198 -11.98 19.31 7.37
C ASP A 198 -10.69 19.70 8.11
N ALA A 199 -10.74 19.67 9.44
CA ALA A 199 -9.62 19.95 10.33
C ALA A 199 -8.84 18.67 10.75
N ALA A 200 -9.16 17.49 10.20
CA ALA A 200 -8.50 16.24 10.59
C ALA A 200 -6.97 16.31 10.33
N PRO A 201 -6.15 15.77 11.24
CA PRO A 201 -4.70 15.73 11.04
C PRO A 201 -4.33 14.76 9.92
N PHE A 202 -3.07 14.84 9.48
CA PHE A 202 -2.49 13.90 8.52
C PHE A 202 -2.57 12.47 9.05
N TRP A 203 -3.06 11.53 8.23
CA TRP A 203 -3.24 10.14 8.61
C TRP A 203 -2.18 9.24 7.95
N MET A 204 -1.70 8.22 8.69
CA MET A 204 -0.68 7.31 8.18
C MET A 204 -0.99 5.87 8.57
N THR A 205 -1.07 4.98 7.58
CA THR A 205 -1.18 3.53 7.79
C THR A 205 0.04 2.81 7.24
N GLY A 206 0.45 1.72 7.88
CA GLY A 206 1.66 0.99 7.52
C GLY A 206 1.42 -0.44 7.09
N GLU A 207 2.19 -0.85 6.10
CA GLU A 207 2.36 -2.24 5.74
C GLU A 207 3.59 -2.79 6.46
N ALA A 208 3.36 -3.59 7.51
CA ALA A 208 4.39 -4.45 8.09
C ALA A 208 3.96 -5.90 7.84
N TRP A 209 4.61 -6.57 6.89
CA TRP A 209 4.21 -7.90 6.45
C TRP A 209 4.07 -8.88 7.61
N GLY A 210 2.89 -9.50 7.73
CA GLY A 210 2.52 -10.39 8.82
C GLY A 210 2.01 -9.70 10.09
N HIS A 211 1.83 -8.37 10.10
CA HIS A 211 1.21 -7.67 11.22
C HIS A 211 -0.28 -8.03 11.32
N GLY A 212 -0.70 -8.40 12.52
CA GLY A 212 -2.09 -8.72 12.83
C GLY A 212 -2.72 -7.71 13.78
N VAL A 213 -3.70 -8.16 14.58
CA VAL A 213 -4.39 -7.33 15.57
C VAL A 213 -3.56 -7.28 16.86
N MET A 214 -2.58 -6.40 16.90
CA MET A 214 -1.70 -6.16 18.05
C MET A 214 -1.31 -4.69 18.14
N GLN A 215 -1.13 -4.20 19.36
CA GLN A 215 -0.53 -2.89 19.59
C GLN A 215 1.00 -3.03 19.53
N SER A 216 1.61 -2.42 18.52
CA SER A 216 3.05 -2.47 18.25
C SER A 216 3.69 -1.09 18.38
N ASP A 217 5.02 -1.02 18.29
CA ASP A 217 5.78 0.22 18.38
C ASP A 217 5.48 1.20 17.24
N TYR A 218 4.97 0.73 16.11
CA TYR A 218 4.56 1.58 14.99
C TYR A 218 3.60 2.71 15.43
N TYR A 219 2.64 2.39 16.32
CA TYR A 219 1.67 3.39 16.81
C TYR A 219 2.31 4.52 17.63
N ARG A 220 3.47 4.27 18.24
CA ARG A 220 4.26 5.30 18.94
C ARG A 220 5.14 6.12 17.99
N HIS A 221 5.30 5.66 16.74
CA HIS A 221 6.15 6.29 15.73
C HIS A 221 5.35 6.84 14.55
N GLY A 222 4.10 7.24 14.81
CA GLY A 222 3.32 8.04 13.88
C GLY A 222 2.29 7.30 13.05
N PHE A 223 2.15 5.98 13.19
CA PHE A 223 1.11 5.23 12.49
C PHE A 223 -0.23 5.30 13.24
N ASP A 224 -1.29 5.62 12.52
CA ASP A 224 -2.66 5.66 13.03
C ASP A 224 -3.34 4.28 12.91
N ALA A 225 -2.90 3.46 11.96
CA ALA A 225 -3.35 2.09 11.77
C ALA A 225 -2.24 1.24 11.12
N MET A 226 -2.32 -0.07 11.31
CA MET A 226 -1.47 -1.04 10.61
C MET A 226 -2.34 -1.99 9.78
N ILE A 227 -1.86 -2.43 8.62
CA ILE A 227 -2.55 -3.39 7.77
C ILE A 227 -2.63 -4.74 8.52
N ASN A 228 -3.82 -5.32 8.54
CA ASN A 228 -4.11 -6.58 9.22
C ASN A 228 -4.05 -7.76 8.25
N PHE A 229 -2.92 -8.42 8.19
CA PHE A 229 -2.68 -9.56 7.28
C PHE A 229 -3.42 -10.84 7.68
N ASP A 230 -3.81 -10.97 8.96
CA ASP A 230 -4.49 -12.18 9.43
C ASP A 230 -5.95 -12.26 8.96
N TYR A 231 -6.55 -11.12 8.61
CA TYR A 231 -7.99 -11.04 8.41
C TYR A 231 -8.49 -11.78 7.18
N GLN A 232 -7.74 -11.76 6.07
CA GLN A 232 -8.13 -12.43 4.82
C GLN A 232 -8.42 -13.91 5.03
N ASP A 233 -7.56 -14.61 5.76
CA ASP A 233 -7.71 -16.04 6.01
C ASP A 233 -8.81 -16.33 7.04
N GLN A 234 -9.01 -15.46 8.03
CA GLN A 234 -10.14 -15.60 8.97
C GLN A 234 -11.48 -15.42 8.26
N ALA A 235 -11.58 -14.45 7.38
CA ALA A 235 -12.77 -14.23 6.57
C ALA A 235 -13.06 -15.41 5.62
N ALA A 236 -12.01 -15.99 5.02
CA ALA A 236 -12.16 -17.16 4.14
C ALA A 236 -12.77 -18.36 4.86
N LYS A 237 -12.39 -18.62 6.11
CA LYS A 237 -12.97 -19.69 6.94
C LYS A 237 -14.45 -19.45 7.27
N ALA A 238 -14.89 -18.21 7.25
CA ALA A 238 -16.27 -17.81 7.54
C ALA A 238 -17.13 -17.61 6.27
N ALA A 239 -16.57 -17.72 5.09
CA ALA A 239 -17.24 -17.40 3.82
C ALA A 239 -18.51 -18.24 3.57
N THR A 240 -18.57 -19.47 4.08
CA THR A 240 -19.73 -20.35 3.97
C THR A 240 -20.63 -20.34 5.20
N CYS A 241 -20.12 -19.85 6.35
CA CYS A 241 -20.84 -19.83 7.61
C CYS A 241 -20.41 -18.61 8.44
N MET A 242 -21.25 -17.58 8.49
CA MET A 242 -20.95 -16.32 9.20
C MET A 242 -20.68 -16.50 10.70
N ALA A 243 -21.22 -17.51 11.34
CA ALA A 243 -20.93 -17.78 12.75
C ALA A 243 -19.45 -18.08 13.00
N ASN A 244 -18.71 -18.55 12.01
CA ASN A 244 -17.27 -18.83 12.15
C ASN A 244 -16.41 -17.58 12.34
N ILE A 245 -16.92 -16.37 12.02
CA ILE A 245 -16.16 -15.12 12.24
C ILE A 245 -16.36 -14.56 13.65
N ASP A 246 -17.32 -15.04 14.42
CA ASP A 246 -17.76 -14.43 15.68
C ASP A 246 -16.61 -14.26 16.67
N LEU A 247 -15.86 -15.31 16.95
CA LEU A 247 -14.73 -15.24 17.88
C LEU A 247 -13.67 -14.24 17.42
N THR A 248 -13.37 -14.19 16.13
CA THR A 248 -12.42 -13.21 15.55
C THR A 248 -12.93 -11.80 15.79
N TRP A 249 -14.21 -11.54 15.52
CA TRP A 249 -14.78 -10.20 15.70
C TRP A 249 -14.88 -9.79 17.17
N GLN A 250 -15.22 -10.70 18.09
CA GLN A 250 -15.19 -10.40 19.52
C GLN A 250 -13.77 -10.00 19.96
N GLN A 251 -12.77 -10.80 19.62
CA GLN A 251 -11.37 -10.52 19.98
C GLN A 251 -10.86 -9.21 19.35
N MET A 252 -11.25 -8.89 18.13
CA MET A 252 -10.93 -7.61 17.51
C MET A 252 -11.62 -6.46 18.22
N ALA A 253 -12.92 -6.57 18.50
CA ALA A 253 -13.68 -5.53 19.21
C ALA A 253 -13.11 -5.23 20.61
N ASP A 254 -12.63 -6.26 21.31
CA ASP A 254 -12.01 -6.11 22.63
C ASP A 254 -10.62 -5.44 22.55
N LYS A 255 -9.79 -5.82 21.57
CA LYS A 255 -8.42 -5.31 21.41
C LYS A 255 -8.36 -3.89 20.84
N LEU A 256 -9.24 -3.55 19.91
CA LEU A 256 -9.20 -2.30 19.13
C LEU A 256 -9.79 -1.08 19.89
N GLN A 257 -9.66 -1.04 21.21
CA GLN A 257 -10.13 0.08 22.02
C GLN A 257 -9.15 1.26 22.07
N SER A 258 -7.85 1.02 21.82
CA SER A 258 -6.79 2.04 21.95
C SER A 258 -5.91 2.18 20.70
N PHE A 259 -6.07 1.32 19.71
CA PHE A 259 -5.36 1.37 18.42
C PHE A 259 -6.29 0.88 17.31
N ASN A 260 -5.86 1.00 16.07
CA ASN A 260 -6.67 0.59 14.92
C ASN A 260 -5.85 -0.27 13.94
N VAL A 261 -6.54 -1.15 13.22
CA VAL A 261 -5.97 -1.90 12.11
C VAL A 261 -6.81 -1.71 10.85
N LEU A 262 -6.21 -1.92 9.70
CA LEU A 262 -6.86 -1.85 8.40
C LEU A 262 -7.03 -3.27 7.85
N SER A 263 -8.20 -3.86 8.07
CA SER A 263 -8.52 -5.21 7.59
C SER A 263 -8.97 -5.20 6.13
N TYR A 264 -8.60 -6.23 5.39
CA TYR A 264 -8.92 -6.39 3.97
C TYR A 264 -9.31 -7.83 3.62
N LEU A 265 -10.00 -8.01 2.49
CA LEU A 265 -10.26 -9.34 1.90
C LEU A 265 -9.34 -9.62 0.72
N SER A 266 -9.17 -8.66 -0.17
CA SER A 266 -8.26 -8.76 -1.32
C SER A 266 -7.13 -7.76 -1.21
N SER A 267 -5.96 -8.13 -1.70
CA SER A 267 -4.86 -7.18 -1.90
C SER A 267 -4.11 -7.48 -3.19
N HIS A 268 -3.28 -6.53 -3.60
CA HIS A 268 -2.42 -6.66 -4.76
C HIS A 268 -1.23 -7.61 -4.55
N ASP A 269 -0.88 -7.91 -3.29
CA ASP A 269 0.30 -8.73 -2.94
C ASP A 269 -0.07 -10.12 -2.39
N THR A 270 -1.33 -10.38 -2.09
CA THR A 270 -1.76 -11.68 -1.60
C THR A 270 -2.65 -12.39 -2.64
N ARG A 271 -3.95 -12.14 -2.61
CA ARG A 271 -4.91 -12.75 -3.55
C ARG A 271 -6.17 -11.92 -3.67
N LEU A 272 -6.95 -12.17 -4.70
CA LEU A 272 -8.33 -11.69 -4.78
C LEU A 272 -9.24 -12.66 -4.02
N PHE A 273 -10.00 -12.16 -3.05
CA PHE A 273 -11.01 -12.92 -2.33
C PHE A 273 -12.25 -13.09 -3.22
N ARG A 274 -12.61 -14.32 -3.52
CA ARG A 274 -13.77 -14.66 -4.37
C ARG A 274 -14.69 -15.69 -3.73
N GLU A 275 -14.46 -15.96 -2.45
CA GLU A 275 -15.27 -16.81 -1.62
C GLU A 275 -16.52 -16.06 -1.10
N GLY A 276 -17.57 -16.79 -0.81
CA GLY A 276 -18.76 -16.28 -0.13
C GLY A 276 -19.71 -15.39 -0.95
N GLY A 277 -19.40 -15.06 -2.20
CA GLY A 277 -20.27 -14.22 -3.03
C GLY A 277 -20.61 -12.89 -2.38
N THR A 278 -21.92 -12.62 -2.15
CA THR A 278 -22.37 -11.37 -1.49
C THR A 278 -21.98 -11.28 -0.02
N THR A 279 -21.72 -12.41 0.66
CA THR A 279 -21.26 -12.46 2.06
C THR A 279 -19.91 -11.77 2.26
N ALA A 280 -19.12 -11.60 1.20
CA ALA A 280 -17.87 -10.85 1.26
C ALA A 280 -18.07 -9.39 1.77
N ALA A 281 -19.17 -8.74 1.37
CA ALA A 281 -19.50 -7.39 1.84
C ALA A 281 -19.69 -7.35 3.36
N GLU A 282 -20.44 -8.31 3.91
CA GLU A 282 -20.70 -8.40 5.32
C GLU A 282 -19.43 -8.76 6.11
N LEU A 283 -18.66 -9.75 5.62
CA LEU A 283 -17.39 -10.13 6.25
C LEU A 283 -16.44 -8.95 6.38
N LEU A 284 -16.36 -8.06 5.39
CA LEU A 284 -15.48 -6.91 5.47
C LEU A 284 -16.13 -5.72 6.18
N LEU A 285 -17.28 -5.29 5.68
CA LEU A 285 -17.87 -4.02 6.11
C LEU A 285 -18.52 -4.07 7.49
N LEU A 286 -18.76 -5.25 8.05
CA LEU A 286 -19.19 -5.40 9.43
C LEU A 286 -18.04 -5.76 10.40
N ALA A 287 -16.79 -5.82 9.91
CA ALA A 287 -15.63 -6.09 10.76
C ALA A 287 -15.35 -4.93 11.74
N PRO A 288 -14.87 -5.22 12.97
CA PRO A 288 -14.31 -4.21 13.87
C PRO A 288 -13.04 -3.58 13.30
N GLY A 289 -12.73 -2.35 13.72
CA GLY A 289 -11.58 -1.57 13.24
C GLY A 289 -11.85 -0.91 11.90
N ALA A 290 -10.80 -0.40 11.25
CA ALA A 290 -10.89 0.13 9.89
C ALA A 290 -10.83 -0.99 8.85
N VAL A 291 -11.37 -0.72 7.66
CA VAL A 291 -11.44 -1.70 6.56
C VAL A 291 -10.98 -1.08 5.26
N GLN A 292 -10.38 -1.91 4.41
CA GLN A 292 -9.92 -1.55 3.07
C GLN A 292 -10.63 -2.42 2.05
N ILE A 293 -11.33 -1.79 1.12
CA ILE A 293 -11.88 -2.45 -0.07
C ILE A 293 -10.83 -2.38 -1.16
N PHE A 294 -10.40 -3.53 -1.70
CA PHE A 294 -9.56 -3.53 -2.89
C PHE A 294 -10.44 -3.34 -4.12
N TYR A 295 -10.03 -2.46 -5.04
CA TYR A 295 -10.85 -2.09 -6.19
C TYR A 295 -11.37 -3.32 -6.94
N GLY A 296 -12.67 -3.34 -7.18
CA GLY A 296 -13.36 -4.43 -7.87
C GLY A 296 -13.77 -5.61 -6.99
N ASP A 297 -13.61 -5.57 -5.68
CA ASP A 297 -14.19 -6.58 -4.78
C ASP A 297 -15.71 -6.55 -4.86
N GLU A 298 -16.29 -5.36 -4.90
CA GLU A 298 -17.73 -5.12 -5.03
C GLU A 298 -18.32 -5.62 -6.34
N SER A 299 -17.52 -5.69 -7.40
CA SER A 299 -17.92 -6.15 -8.73
C SER A 299 -17.40 -7.55 -9.09
N SER A 300 -16.75 -8.22 -8.15
CA SER A 300 -16.08 -9.50 -8.37
C SER A 300 -15.15 -9.47 -9.59
N ARG A 301 -14.32 -8.43 -9.67
CA ARG A 301 -13.34 -8.23 -10.76
C ARG A 301 -12.53 -9.51 -11.00
N PRO A 302 -12.42 -9.96 -12.26
CA PRO A 302 -11.72 -11.19 -12.56
C PRO A 302 -10.20 -11.07 -12.33
N PHE A 303 -9.58 -12.18 -12.04
CA PHE A 303 -8.13 -12.32 -12.04
C PHE A 303 -7.62 -12.15 -13.48
N GLY A 304 -6.56 -11.39 -13.65
CA GLY A 304 -5.97 -11.10 -14.96
C GLY A 304 -4.87 -12.09 -15.36
N PRO A 305 -4.24 -11.88 -16.51
CA PRO A 305 -3.08 -12.67 -16.92
C PRO A 305 -1.91 -12.42 -15.96
N THR A 306 -1.21 -13.50 -15.60
CA THR A 306 -0.13 -13.46 -14.60
C THR A 306 1.26 -13.36 -15.22
N GLY A 307 1.43 -13.71 -16.50
CA GLY A 307 2.76 -13.80 -17.08
C GLY A 307 3.68 -14.73 -16.26
N SER A 308 4.85 -14.23 -15.87
CA SER A 308 5.78 -14.93 -14.98
C SER A 308 5.60 -14.61 -13.51
N ASP A 309 4.85 -13.56 -13.18
CA ASP A 309 4.52 -13.16 -11.82
C ASP A 309 3.10 -13.58 -11.48
N PRO A 310 2.91 -14.56 -10.57
CA PRO A 310 1.57 -15.06 -10.21
C PRO A 310 0.69 -14.00 -9.55
N LEU A 311 1.27 -12.91 -9.02
CA LEU A 311 0.51 -11.83 -8.37
C LEU A 311 0.09 -10.72 -9.34
N GLN A 312 0.60 -10.67 -10.57
CA GLN A 312 0.14 -9.67 -11.56
C GLN A 312 -1.35 -9.75 -11.85
N GLY A 313 -1.92 -10.95 -11.79
CA GLY A 313 -3.36 -11.14 -11.99
C GLY A 313 -4.24 -10.45 -10.95
N THR A 314 -3.72 -10.12 -9.77
CA THR A 314 -4.43 -9.34 -8.75
C THR A 314 -4.58 -7.87 -9.15
N ARG A 315 -3.77 -7.38 -10.09
CA ARG A 315 -3.71 -6.00 -10.58
C ARG A 315 -4.42 -5.82 -11.93
N SER A 316 -5.34 -6.72 -12.29
CA SER A 316 -6.14 -6.63 -13.52
C SER A 316 -6.93 -5.30 -13.57
N GLU A 317 -7.30 -4.89 -14.78
CA GLU A 317 -8.11 -3.68 -14.98
C GLU A 317 -9.50 -3.82 -14.34
N MET A 318 -10.07 -2.69 -13.93
CA MET A 318 -11.42 -2.65 -13.37
C MET A 318 -12.45 -3.04 -14.44
N ASN A 319 -13.37 -3.93 -14.06
CA ASN A 319 -14.45 -4.43 -14.94
C ASN A 319 -15.66 -3.47 -14.96
N TRP A 320 -15.44 -2.23 -15.40
CA TRP A 320 -16.43 -1.15 -15.38
C TRP A 320 -17.76 -1.52 -16.05
N GLN A 321 -17.75 -2.29 -17.14
CA GLN A 321 -18.95 -2.74 -17.82
C GLN A 321 -19.86 -3.64 -16.97
N ASP A 322 -19.29 -4.32 -15.96
CA ASP A 322 -20.03 -5.20 -15.08
C ASP A 322 -20.74 -4.46 -13.96
N VAL A 323 -20.23 -3.29 -13.56
CA VAL A 323 -20.72 -2.51 -12.40
C VAL A 323 -22.23 -2.23 -12.52
N ASN A 324 -22.71 -1.80 -13.68
CA ASN A 324 -24.13 -1.59 -13.97
C ASN A 324 -24.79 -2.75 -14.72
N GLY A 325 -24.06 -3.84 -14.92
CA GLY A 325 -24.51 -5.06 -15.60
C GLY A 325 -24.66 -6.25 -14.66
N LYS A 326 -23.91 -7.31 -14.94
CA LYS A 326 -24.00 -8.56 -14.18
C LYS A 326 -23.61 -8.44 -12.70
N ALA A 327 -22.79 -7.45 -12.31
CA ALA A 327 -22.39 -7.19 -10.94
C ALA A 327 -23.29 -6.18 -10.20
N ALA A 328 -24.27 -5.55 -10.85
CA ALA A 328 -25.07 -4.48 -10.28
C ALA A 328 -25.71 -4.83 -8.93
N ARG A 329 -26.19 -6.08 -8.77
CA ARG A 329 -26.77 -6.56 -7.50
C ARG A 329 -25.70 -6.60 -6.39
N SER A 330 -24.51 -7.09 -6.67
CA SER A 330 -23.39 -7.16 -5.74
C SER A 330 -22.95 -5.74 -5.34
N VAL A 331 -22.71 -4.87 -6.32
CA VAL A 331 -22.34 -3.46 -6.08
C VAL A 331 -23.36 -2.75 -5.19
N THR A 332 -24.64 -2.91 -5.50
CA THR A 332 -25.73 -2.34 -4.68
C THR A 332 -25.70 -2.88 -3.24
N HIS A 333 -25.39 -4.15 -3.06
CA HIS A 333 -25.29 -4.78 -1.74
C HIS A 333 -24.12 -4.18 -0.95
N TRP A 334 -22.92 -4.12 -1.53
CA TRP A 334 -21.76 -3.47 -0.94
C TRP A 334 -22.04 -2.01 -0.54
N GLN A 335 -22.71 -1.25 -1.41
CA GLN A 335 -23.09 0.13 -1.11
C GLN A 335 -24.02 0.24 0.12
N LYS A 336 -25.01 -0.64 0.21
CA LYS A 336 -25.95 -0.64 1.37
C LYS A 336 -25.25 -0.93 2.69
N ILE A 337 -24.38 -1.96 2.70
CA ILE A 337 -23.63 -2.30 3.92
C ILE A 337 -22.60 -1.21 4.25
N GLY A 338 -21.92 -0.65 3.24
CA GLY A 338 -21.00 0.47 3.45
C GLY A 338 -21.68 1.73 4.00
N GLN A 339 -22.88 2.08 3.49
CA GLN A 339 -23.68 3.18 4.03
C GLN A 339 -24.17 2.90 5.46
N PHE A 340 -24.52 1.66 5.77
CA PHE A 340 -24.87 1.26 7.13
C PHE A 340 -23.67 1.45 8.06
N ARG A 341 -22.49 0.94 7.70
CA ARG A 341 -21.25 1.16 8.45
C ARG A 341 -20.93 2.64 8.66
N ALA A 342 -21.08 3.47 7.62
CA ALA A 342 -20.79 4.91 7.69
C ALA A 342 -21.70 5.66 8.66
N ARG A 343 -22.95 5.22 8.84
CA ARG A 343 -23.90 5.81 9.79
C ARG A 343 -23.74 5.31 11.22
N HIS A 344 -23.09 4.16 11.42
CA HIS A 344 -23.01 3.48 12.70
C HIS A 344 -21.57 3.23 13.15
N PRO A 345 -20.96 4.18 13.90
CA PRO A 345 -19.61 4.01 14.45
C PRO A 345 -19.47 2.74 15.30
N ALA A 346 -20.54 2.27 15.94
CA ALA A 346 -20.53 1.02 16.70
C ALA A 346 -20.08 -0.19 15.90
N ILE A 347 -20.24 -0.20 14.57
CA ILE A 347 -19.74 -1.30 13.72
C ILE A 347 -18.21 -1.42 13.79
N GLY A 348 -17.49 -0.30 13.75
CA GLY A 348 -16.03 -0.30 13.79
C GLY A 348 -15.45 -0.29 15.21
N MET A 349 -16.10 0.39 16.17
CA MET A 349 -15.53 0.71 17.47
C MET A 349 -16.29 0.07 18.66
N GLY A 350 -17.45 -0.53 18.41
CA GLY A 350 -18.30 -1.04 19.46
C GLY A 350 -17.84 -2.35 20.07
N LYS A 351 -18.11 -2.56 21.35
CA LYS A 351 -18.00 -3.86 22.00
C LYS A 351 -19.06 -4.81 21.47
N GLN A 352 -18.66 -6.04 21.18
CA GLN A 352 -19.55 -7.05 20.63
C GLN A 352 -20.11 -7.99 21.68
N THR A 353 -21.42 -8.24 21.59
CA THR A 353 -22.11 -9.31 22.32
C THR A 353 -22.81 -10.20 21.31
N THR A 354 -22.48 -11.48 21.27
CA THR A 354 -23.12 -12.46 20.42
C THR A 354 -24.53 -12.80 20.94
N LEU A 355 -25.49 -12.87 20.04
CA LEU A 355 -26.85 -13.23 20.39
C LEU A 355 -27.02 -14.76 20.47
N SER A 356 -27.68 -15.24 21.53
CA SER A 356 -28.07 -16.64 21.62
C SER A 356 -29.26 -16.88 20.70
N MET A 357 -29.06 -17.63 19.64
CA MET A 357 -30.06 -17.89 18.61
C MET A 357 -30.21 -19.40 18.35
N SER A 358 -31.44 -19.86 18.12
CA SER A 358 -31.71 -21.26 17.74
C SER A 358 -31.35 -21.58 16.29
N ARG A 359 -31.30 -20.56 15.44
CA ARG A 359 -30.89 -20.60 14.02
C ARG A 359 -30.22 -19.31 13.60
N GLY A 360 -29.27 -19.42 12.67
CA GLY A 360 -28.54 -18.27 12.15
C GLY A 360 -27.46 -17.75 13.10
N TYR A 361 -27.00 -16.54 12.86
CA TYR A 361 -25.99 -15.86 13.64
C TYR A 361 -26.41 -14.40 13.86
N GLY A 362 -26.08 -13.85 15.00
CA GLY A 362 -26.34 -12.44 15.25
C GLY A 362 -25.51 -11.89 16.40
N PHE A 363 -25.33 -10.58 16.38
CA PHE A 363 -24.61 -9.86 17.41
C PHE A 363 -25.21 -8.48 17.64
N VAL A 364 -24.89 -7.92 18.79
CA VAL A 364 -25.08 -6.49 19.12
C VAL A 364 -23.71 -5.85 19.25
N ARG A 365 -23.54 -4.63 18.71
CA ARG A 365 -22.41 -3.76 19.05
C ARG A 365 -22.87 -2.43 19.56
N GLU A 366 -22.15 -1.94 20.57
CA GLU A 366 -22.47 -0.69 21.27
C GLU A 366 -21.22 0.17 21.40
N SER A 367 -21.35 1.46 21.04
CA SER A 367 -20.31 2.48 21.21
C SER A 367 -20.98 3.82 21.56
N GLY A 368 -20.86 4.23 22.83
CA GLY A 368 -21.59 5.40 23.32
C GLY A 368 -23.11 5.21 23.18
N GLU A 369 -23.76 6.14 22.50
CA GLU A 369 -25.21 6.06 22.24
C GLU A 369 -25.58 5.26 21.01
N ASP A 370 -24.59 4.95 20.16
CA ASP A 370 -24.82 4.16 18.94
C ASP A 370 -24.85 2.66 19.28
N LYS A 371 -25.97 2.04 18.94
CA LYS A 371 -26.22 0.62 19.17
C LYS A 371 -26.79 -0.01 17.93
N VAL A 372 -26.15 -1.07 17.46
CA VAL A 372 -26.59 -1.83 16.31
C VAL A 372 -26.81 -3.30 16.66
N MET A 373 -27.83 -3.87 16.06
CA MET A 373 -28.08 -5.31 16.07
C MET A 373 -28.01 -5.82 14.64
N VAL A 374 -27.22 -6.84 14.42
CA VAL A 374 -27.10 -7.51 13.13
C VAL A 374 -27.52 -8.97 13.29
N ILE A 375 -28.47 -9.41 12.47
CA ILE A 375 -28.97 -10.78 12.49
C ILE A 375 -28.76 -11.39 11.09
N TRP A 376 -28.11 -12.51 11.07
CA TRP A 376 -27.93 -13.35 9.91
C TRP A 376 -28.94 -14.49 9.94
N ALA A 377 -30.03 -14.33 9.20
CA ALA A 377 -31.11 -15.33 9.15
C ALA A 377 -30.85 -16.42 8.10
N GLY A 378 -29.60 -16.67 7.76
CA GLY A 378 -29.18 -17.55 6.67
C GLY A 378 -29.70 -18.99 6.77
N GLN A 379 -29.49 -19.74 5.69
CA GLN A 379 -29.85 -21.17 5.63
C GLN A 379 -29.17 -21.95 6.76
N GLN A 380 -29.76 -23.08 7.15
CA GLN A 380 -29.16 -24.01 8.13
C GLN A 380 -27.71 -24.27 7.78
N GLN A 381 -26.83 -23.94 8.69
CA GLN A 381 -25.42 -24.27 8.63
C GLN A 381 -25.17 -25.58 9.32
#